data_096e42eb20b4aafbeb7c2894ccd593a2
#
_entry.id   096e42eb20b4aafbeb7c2894ccd593a2
#
_cell.length_a   1.000
_cell.length_b   1.000
_cell.length_c   1.000
_cell.angle_alpha   90.00
_cell.angle_beta   90.00
_cell.angle_gamma   90.00
#
_symmetry.space_group_name_H-M   'P 1'
#
loop_
_entity.id
_entity.type
_entity.pdbx_description
1 polymer ?
#
loop_
_entity_poly.entity_id
_entity_poly.type
_entity_poly.pdbx_seq_one_letter_code
_entity_poly.pdbx_strand_id
1 'polypeptide(L)'
;MINWARVVELREEIGAEDFDEVVELFLCEVEERVEHLDSEKPLSEIEEDLHFLKGSALNLGFTSFANLCHEGEIKAQTGQIFSNLGEVESAFIESKVQFLSELKKMVAA
;
A
#
# COMPACT_ATOMS: atom_id res chain seq x y z
N MET A 1 4.51 -5.17 8.80
CA MET A 1 4.65 -6.31 7.89
C MET A 1 3.34 -6.64 7.21
N ILE A 2 3.09 -7.87 6.84
CA ILE A 2 1.86 -8.25 6.14
C ILE A 2 0.85 -8.82 7.14
N ASN A 3 -0.36 -8.32 7.11
CA ASN A 3 -1.48 -8.86 7.90
C ASN A 3 -2.15 -9.96 7.08
N TRP A 4 -1.73 -11.21 7.28
CA TRP A 4 -2.22 -12.35 6.50
C TRP A 4 -3.68 -12.69 6.80
N ALA A 5 -4.17 -12.36 7.99
CA ALA A 5 -5.59 -12.50 8.31
C ALA A 5 -6.45 -11.64 7.37
N ARG A 6 -5.99 -10.42 7.07
CA ARG A 6 -6.67 -9.55 6.11
C ARG A 6 -6.58 -10.09 4.68
N VAL A 7 -5.43 -10.66 4.30
CA VAL A 7 -5.24 -11.26 2.97
C VAL A 7 -6.23 -12.41 2.76
N VAL A 8 -6.36 -13.28 3.75
CA VAL A 8 -7.32 -14.41 3.71
C VAL A 8 -8.75 -13.89 3.59
N GLU A 9 -9.10 -12.90 4.39
CA GLU A 9 -10.41 -12.26 4.37
C GLU A 9 -10.72 -11.67 2.99
N LEU A 10 -9.75 -10.96 2.41
CA LEU A 10 -9.88 -10.37 1.09
C LEU A 10 -10.11 -11.45 0.02
N ARG A 11 -9.37 -12.55 0.11
CA ARG A 11 -9.52 -13.68 -0.80
C ARG A 11 -10.92 -14.29 -0.73
N GLU A 12 -11.48 -14.38 0.47
CA GLU A 12 -12.84 -14.89 0.68
C GLU A 12 -13.89 -13.92 0.12
N GLU A 13 -13.68 -12.62 0.28
CA GLU A 13 -14.58 -11.58 -0.23
C GLU A 13 -14.63 -11.57 -1.76
N ILE A 14 -13.48 -11.68 -2.40
CA ILE A 14 -13.35 -11.62 -3.86
C ILE A 14 -13.69 -12.97 -4.50
N GLY A 15 -13.31 -14.05 -3.87
CA GLY A 15 -13.36 -15.40 -4.43
C GLY A 15 -12.01 -15.82 -4.97
N ALA A 16 -11.65 -17.09 -4.74
CA ALA A 16 -10.34 -17.64 -5.09
C ALA A 16 -10.02 -17.53 -6.58
N GLU A 17 -11.03 -17.61 -7.44
CA GLU A 17 -10.84 -17.57 -8.90
C GLU A 17 -10.38 -16.19 -9.39
N ASP A 18 -10.90 -15.12 -8.82
CA ASP A 18 -10.63 -13.75 -9.24
C ASP A 18 -9.55 -13.06 -8.40
N PHE A 19 -9.14 -13.68 -7.30
CA PHE A 19 -8.25 -13.07 -6.33
C PHE A 19 -6.94 -12.58 -6.93
N ASP A 20 -6.27 -13.41 -7.73
CA ASP A 20 -4.97 -13.05 -8.32
C ASP A 20 -5.08 -11.84 -9.25
N GLU A 21 -6.13 -11.81 -10.07
CA GLU A 21 -6.37 -10.71 -10.99
C GLU A 21 -6.65 -9.40 -10.26
N VAL A 22 -7.49 -9.45 -9.23
CA VAL A 22 -7.83 -8.27 -8.42
C VAL A 22 -6.61 -7.76 -7.65
N VAL A 23 -5.79 -8.66 -7.11
CA VAL A 23 -4.55 -8.29 -6.42
C VAL A 23 -3.59 -7.59 -7.38
N GLU A 24 -3.44 -8.08 -8.61
CA GLU A 24 -2.61 -7.43 -9.62
C GLU A 24 -3.09 -6.00 -9.91
N LEU A 25 -4.40 -5.81 -10.03
CA LEU A 25 -4.98 -4.49 -10.25
C LEU A 25 -4.68 -3.55 -9.08
N PHE A 26 -4.85 -4.01 -7.84
CA PHE A 26 -4.53 -3.22 -6.65
C PHE A 26 -3.06 -2.84 -6.61
N LEU A 27 -2.17 -3.79 -6.89
CA LEU A 27 -0.73 -3.54 -6.89
C LEU A 27 -0.34 -2.52 -7.97
N CYS A 28 -0.93 -2.62 -9.16
CA CYS A 28 -0.70 -1.66 -10.24
C CYS A 28 -1.16 -0.25 -9.86
N GLU A 29 -2.34 -0.12 -9.29
CA GLU A 29 -2.87 1.18 -8.86
C GLU A 29 -2.01 1.82 -7.78
N VAL A 30 -1.57 1.02 -6.80
CA VAL A 30 -0.69 1.51 -5.74
C VAL A 30 0.66 1.92 -6.31
N GLU A 31 1.22 1.11 -7.18
CA GLU A 31 2.53 1.39 -7.81
C GLU A 31 2.50 2.69 -8.60
N GLU A 32 1.45 2.90 -9.41
CA GLU A 32 1.28 4.15 -10.16
C GLU A 32 1.20 5.35 -9.22
N ARG A 33 0.45 5.24 -8.14
CA ARG A 33 0.30 6.34 -7.19
C ARG A 33 1.61 6.62 -6.44
N VAL A 34 2.35 5.57 -6.09
CA VAL A 34 3.67 5.70 -5.45
C VAL A 34 4.66 6.42 -6.38
N GLU A 35 4.64 6.09 -7.67
CA GLU A 35 5.49 6.74 -8.67
C GLU A 35 5.17 8.24 -8.84
N HIS A 36 3.93 8.65 -8.56
CA HIS A 36 3.51 10.05 -8.64
C HIS A 36 3.77 10.84 -7.36
N LEU A 37 4.27 10.20 -6.30
CA LEU A 37 4.63 10.92 -5.08
C LEU A 37 5.80 11.88 -5.38
N ASP A 38 5.63 13.15 -5.02
CA ASP A 38 6.61 14.18 -5.25
C ASP A 38 6.52 15.21 -4.13
N SER A 39 7.64 15.46 -3.45
CA SER A 39 7.74 16.41 -2.35
C SER A 39 7.48 17.86 -2.79
N GLU A 40 7.56 18.15 -4.08
CA GLU A 40 7.30 19.48 -4.63
C GLU A 40 5.83 19.78 -4.89
N LYS A 41 4.98 18.75 -4.86
CA LYS A 41 3.53 18.93 -5.00
C LYS A 41 2.95 19.70 -3.81
N PRO A 42 1.80 20.39 -4.02
CA PRO A 42 1.08 20.99 -2.90
C PRO A 42 0.78 19.96 -1.81
N LEU A 43 0.84 20.39 -0.54
CA LEU A 43 0.59 19.49 0.59
C LEU A 43 -0.78 18.81 0.51
N SER A 44 -1.79 19.51 -0.02
CA SER A 44 -3.12 18.93 -0.19
C SER A 44 -3.12 17.73 -1.14
N GLU A 45 -2.32 17.77 -2.20
CA GLU A 45 -2.20 16.66 -3.14
C GLU A 45 -1.41 15.49 -2.54
N ILE A 46 -0.35 15.81 -1.78
CA ILE A 46 0.44 14.79 -1.07
C ILE A 46 -0.46 14.07 -0.05
N GLU A 47 -1.27 14.82 0.68
CA GLU A 47 -2.23 14.26 1.63
C GLU A 47 -3.20 13.30 0.95
N GLU A 48 -3.78 13.70 -0.18
CA GLU A 48 -4.69 12.85 -0.95
C GLU A 48 -4.02 11.57 -1.44
N ASP A 49 -2.80 11.68 -1.95
CA ASP A 49 -2.04 10.52 -2.43
C ASP A 49 -1.76 9.55 -1.28
N LEU A 50 -1.32 10.06 -0.14
CA LEU A 50 -1.01 9.23 1.02
C LEU A 50 -2.27 8.60 1.62
N HIS A 51 -3.39 9.33 1.61
CA HIS A 51 -4.67 8.80 2.07
C HIS A 51 -5.12 7.63 1.19
N PHE A 52 -5.05 7.77 -0.12
CA PHE A 52 -5.36 6.70 -1.06
C PHE A 52 -4.47 5.48 -0.83
N LEU A 53 -3.15 5.70 -0.71
CA LEU A 53 -2.19 4.63 -0.49
C LEU A 53 -2.44 3.91 0.84
N LYS A 54 -2.76 4.64 1.89
CA LYS A 54 -3.11 4.07 3.18
C LYS A 54 -4.31 3.13 3.07
N GLY A 55 -5.37 3.58 2.42
CA GLY A 55 -6.57 2.77 2.24
C GLY A 55 -6.31 1.50 1.46
N SER A 56 -5.57 1.60 0.36
CA SER A 56 -5.19 0.45 -0.46
C SER A 56 -4.28 -0.52 0.31
N ALA A 57 -3.33 0.02 1.07
CA ALA A 57 -2.43 -0.78 1.89
C ALA A 57 -3.18 -1.58 2.95
N LEU A 58 -4.16 -0.97 3.60
CA LEU A 58 -4.99 -1.66 4.60
C LEU A 58 -5.81 -2.77 3.96
N ASN A 59 -6.32 -2.57 2.76
CA ASN A 59 -7.04 -3.60 2.02
C ASN A 59 -6.16 -4.80 1.67
N LEU A 60 -4.91 -4.54 1.32
CA LEU A 60 -3.94 -5.60 0.99
C LEU A 60 -3.25 -6.21 2.21
N GLY A 61 -3.45 -5.64 3.39
CA GLY A 61 -2.77 -6.10 4.60
C GLY A 61 -1.34 -5.61 4.74
N PHE A 62 -0.94 -4.59 4.01
CA PHE A 62 0.42 -4.01 4.06
C PHE A 62 0.54 -3.04 5.24
N THR A 63 0.66 -3.57 6.46
CA THR A 63 0.59 -2.78 7.70
C THR A 63 1.69 -1.75 7.85
N SER A 64 2.94 -2.13 7.60
CA SER A 64 4.07 -1.19 7.71
C SER A 64 3.97 -0.05 6.71
N PHE A 65 3.61 -0.37 5.47
CA PHE A 65 3.41 0.62 4.43
C PHE A 65 2.24 1.55 4.78
N ALA A 66 1.13 0.99 5.28
CA ALA A 66 -0.03 1.76 5.71
C ALA A 66 0.33 2.74 6.83
N ASN A 67 1.13 2.32 7.80
CA ASN A 67 1.56 3.17 8.90
C ASN A 67 2.40 4.35 8.42
N LEU A 68 3.32 4.13 7.49
CA LEU A 68 4.13 5.19 6.91
C LEU A 68 3.27 6.20 6.14
N CYS A 69 2.30 5.71 5.37
CA CYS A 69 1.38 6.58 4.66
C CYS A 69 0.54 7.42 5.64
N HIS A 70 0.11 6.82 6.74
CA HIS A 70 -0.66 7.51 7.77
C HIS A 70 0.17 8.63 8.43
N GLU A 71 1.41 8.36 8.78
CA GLU A 71 2.32 9.36 9.34
C GLU A 71 2.51 10.53 8.40
N GLY A 72 2.73 10.26 7.13
CA GLY A 72 2.90 11.30 6.12
C GLY A 72 1.63 12.10 5.90
N GLU A 73 0.48 11.46 5.92
CA GLU A 73 -0.82 12.11 5.80
C GLU A 73 -1.04 13.12 6.94
N ILE A 74 -0.75 12.71 8.19
CA ILE A 74 -0.88 13.59 9.35
C ILE A 74 0.06 14.80 9.23
N LYS A 75 1.31 14.58 8.82
CA LYS A 75 2.26 15.69 8.62
C LYS A 75 1.77 16.67 7.57
N ALA A 76 1.25 16.17 6.46
CA ALA A 76 0.70 17.04 5.42
C ALA A 76 -0.50 17.86 5.94
N GLN A 77 -1.36 17.25 6.75
CA GLN A 77 -2.51 17.93 7.35
C GLN A 77 -2.09 19.07 8.28
N THR A 78 -0.95 18.93 8.96
CA THR A 78 -0.43 19.96 9.88
C THR A 78 0.48 20.97 9.18
N GLY A 79 0.59 20.91 7.86
CA GLY A 79 1.41 21.83 7.08
C GLY A 79 2.90 21.52 7.11
N GLN A 80 3.29 20.35 7.58
CA GLN A 80 4.69 19.93 7.63
C GLN A 80 5.08 19.21 6.36
N ILE A 81 6.29 19.47 5.87
CA ILE A 81 6.82 18.76 4.72
C ILE A 81 7.22 17.37 5.17
N PHE A 82 6.64 16.36 4.55
CA PHE A 82 7.03 14.96 4.76
C PHE A 82 8.22 14.67 3.86
N SER A 83 9.42 14.66 4.43
CA SER A 83 10.66 14.46 3.69
C SER A 83 10.97 12.99 3.38
N ASN A 84 10.14 12.05 3.85
CA ASN A 84 10.41 10.62 3.78
C ASN A 84 9.60 9.89 2.72
N LEU A 85 9.30 10.54 1.59
CA LEU A 85 8.57 9.89 0.48
C LEU A 85 9.34 8.69 -0.07
N GLY A 86 10.69 8.75 -0.04
CA GLY A 86 11.52 7.61 -0.43
C GLY A 86 11.33 6.39 0.47
N GLU A 87 11.08 6.60 1.76
CA GLU A 87 10.79 5.50 2.70
C GLU A 87 9.43 4.85 2.39
N VAL A 88 8.46 5.65 1.97
CA VAL A 88 7.15 5.14 1.55
C VAL A 88 7.31 4.22 0.35
N GLU A 89 8.06 4.65 -0.65
CA GLU A 89 8.35 3.85 -1.84
C GLU A 89 9.08 2.55 -1.48
N SER A 90 10.12 2.63 -0.66
CA SER A 90 10.88 1.46 -0.21
C SER A 90 10.00 0.48 0.56
N ALA A 91 9.15 0.98 1.45
CA ALA A 91 8.24 0.15 2.22
C ALA A 91 7.24 -0.57 1.31
N PHE A 92 6.76 0.08 0.27
CA PHE A 92 5.88 -0.55 -0.71
C PHE A 92 6.60 -1.70 -1.44
N ILE A 93 7.81 -1.45 -1.93
CA ILE A 93 8.59 -2.46 -2.66
C ILE A 93 8.86 -3.67 -1.77
N GLU A 94 9.30 -3.45 -0.54
CA GLU A 94 9.55 -4.53 0.42
C GLU A 94 8.29 -5.33 0.73
N SER A 95 7.17 -4.65 0.96
CA SER A 95 5.88 -5.29 1.24
C SER A 95 5.41 -6.11 0.04
N LYS A 96 5.55 -5.58 -1.17
CA LYS A 96 5.16 -6.27 -2.40
C LYS A 96 5.97 -7.54 -2.60
N VAL A 97 7.29 -7.46 -2.44
CA VAL A 97 8.19 -8.61 -2.59
C VAL A 97 7.82 -9.69 -1.58
N GLN A 98 7.67 -9.33 -0.32
CA GLN A 98 7.30 -10.26 0.74
C GLN A 98 5.93 -10.89 0.48
N PHE A 99 4.95 -10.07 0.11
CA PHE A 99 3.59 -10.52 -0.18
C PHE A 99 3.58 -11.56 -1.30
N LEU A 100 4.20 -11.25 -2.44
CA LEU A 100 4.21 -12.15 -3.59
C LEU A 100 4.97 -13.45 -3.31
N SER A 101 6.07 -13.36 -2.57
CA SER A 101 6.87 -14.53 -2.20
C SER A 101 6.08 -15.49 -1.30
N GLU A 102 5.42 -14.96 -0.27
CA GLU A 102 4.67 -15.78 0.69
C GLU A 102 3.31 -16.23 0.13
N LEU A 103 2.71 -15.44 -0.75
CA LEU A 103 1.46 -15.79 -1.40
C LEU A 103 1.59 -17.07 -2.22
N LYS A 104 2.70 -17.25 -2.93
CA LYS A 104 2.99 -18.47 -3.68
C LYS A 104 2.98 -19.70 -2.79
N LYS A 105 3.56 -19.59 -1.59
CA LYS A 105 3.59 -20.67 -0.61
C LYS A 105 2.19 -20.99 -0.10
N MET A 106 1.38 -19.97 0.13
CA MET A 106 0.03 -20.10 0.64
C MET A 106 -0.90 -20.76 -0.38
N VAL A 107 -0.76 -20.40 -1.66
CA VAL A 107 -1.56 -20.98 -2.76
C VAL A 107 -1.09 -22.39 -3.10
N ALA A 108 0.20 -22.69 -2.97
CA ALA A 108 0.76 -24.01 -3.24
C ALA A 108 0.44 -25.05 -2.15
N ALA A 109 0.06 -24.58 -0.97
CA ALA A 109 -0.39 -25.45 0.11
C ALA A 109 -1.88 -25.75 -0.05
#